data_0482a9f00c1a10a281072c1991e7f1ef
#
_entry.id   0482a9f00c1a10a281072c1991e7f1ef
#
_cell.length_a   1.000
_cell.length_b   1.000
_cell.length_c   1.000
_cell.angle_alpha   90.00
_cell.angle_beta   90.00
_cell.angle_gamma   90.00
#
_symmetry.space_group_name_H-M   'P 1'
#
loop_
_entity.id
_entity.type
_entity.pdbx_description
1 polymer ?
#
loop_
_entity_poly.entity_id
_entity_poly.type
_entity_poly.pdbx_seq_one_letter_code
_entity_poly.pdbx_strand_id
1 'polypeptide(L)'
;MVSDAAEAQVRATDGRTPGSRGRGTRQRLLTATRRLLADRSYRELAVLDIAREAGTSPATFYQYFRDIESAVLALADELAAAHAQLGDVVRQASWRGRQGYPAAERLAGAFLDFWREQQPLLRVVDLATAEGDQRFRALRTRLLNDVTLALAEAVTVYRGGNGPPGSAELATGATLVSMLSHVSAHRDGLEAWGLATADLRTAMARIVYWSVTGRRPPAG
;
A
#
# COMPACT_ATOMS: atom_id res chain seq x y z
N MET A 1 -16.09 -8.94 -14.75
CA MET A 1 -16.67 -7.91 -13.86
C MET A 1 -15.61 -7.01 -13.17
N VAL A 2 -14.35 -6.97 -13.67
CA VAL A 2 -13.28 -6.11 -13.12
C VAL A 2 -13.17 -4.77 -13.88
N SER A 3 -13.76 -4.67 -15.08
CA SER A 3 -13.67 -3.47 -15.94
C SER A 3 -14.54 -2.29 -15.46
N ASP A 4 -15.67 -2.57 -14.82
CA ASP A 4 -16.68 -1.55 -14.47
C ASP A 4 -16.27 -0.66 -13.26
N ALA A 5 -15.48 -1.21 -12.34
CA ALA A 5 -14.99 -0.48 -11.17
C ALA A 5 -13.85 0.51 -11.51
N ALA A 6 -13.02 0.18 -12.52
CA ALA A 6 -11.94 1.05 -12.99
C ALA A 6 -12.47 2.23 -13.82
N GLU A 7 -13.56 2.03 -14.57
CA GLU A 7 -14.21 3.10 -15.35
C GLU A 7 -15.00 4.09 -14.47
N ALA A 8 -15.54 3.66 -13.34
CA ALA A 8 -16.26 4.52 -12.41
C ALA A 8 -15.34 5.58 -11.73
N GLN A 9 -14.03 5.31 -11.64
CA GLN A 9 -13.06 6.21 -10.99
C GLN A 9 -12.56 7.35 -11.88
N VAL A 10 -12.84 7.34 -13.18
CA VAL A 10 -12.33 8.35 -14.15
C VAL A 10 -13.39 9.41 -14.48
N ARG A 11 -14.52 9.46 -13.78
CA ARG A 11 -15.54 10.48 -14.03
C ARG A 11 -15.13 11.82 -13.41
N ALA A 12 -15.34 12.91 -14.17
CA ALA A 12 -15.29 14.26 -13.63
C ALA A 12 -16.45 14.47 -12.64
N THR A 13 -16.38 15.49 -11.78
CA THR A 13 -17.40 15.79 -10.78
C THR A 13 -18.80 16.03 -11.38
N ASP A 14 -18.88 16.36 -12.68
CA ASP A 14 -20.12 16.51 -13.46
C ASP A 14 -20.65 15.19 -14.05
N GLY A 15 -20.02 14.05 -13.74
CA GLY A 15 -20.40 12.71 -14.22
C GLY A 15 -19.95 12.37 -15.62
N ARG A 16 -19.27 13.27 -16.36
CA ARG A 16 -18.76 13.02 -17.71
C ARG A 16 -17.46 12.22 -17.67
N THR A 17 -17.29 11.31 -18.61
CA THR A 17 -15.99 10.64 -18.84
C THR A 17 -15.04 11.61 -19.56
N PRO A 18 -13.92 12.02 -18.94
CA PRO A 18 -12.99 12.96 -19.55
C PRO A 18 -12.40 12.39 -20.86
N GLY A 19 -12.43 13.17 -21.94
CA GLY A 19 -11.69 12.87 -23.16
C GLY A 19 -10.16 12.85 -22.91
N SER A 20 -9.36 12.58 -23.94
CA SER A 20 -7.89 12.47 -23.82
C SER A 20 -7.23 13.67 -23.16
N ARG A 21 -7.65 14.90 -23.52
CA ARG A 21 -7.17 16.15 -22.88
C ARG A 21 -7.56 16.22 -21.41
N GLY A 22 -8.78 15.83 -21.06
CA GLY A 22 -9.27 15.81 -19.67
C GLY A 22 -8.50 14.82 -18.81
N ARG A 23 -8.21 13.61 -19.32
CA ARG A 23 -7.36 12.62 -18.62
C ARG A 23 -5.97 13.19 -18.38
N GLY A 24 -5.36 13.86 -19.36
CA GLY A 24 -4.07 14.52 -19.18
C GLY A 24 -4.08 15.59 -18.08
N THR A 25 -5.13 16.40 -18.00
CA THR A 25 -5.27 17.43 -16.95
C THR A 25 -5.44 16.79 -15.57
N ARG A 26 -6.30 15.77 -15.45
CA ARG A 26 -6.45 15.01 -14.19
C ARG A 26 -5.12 14.42 -13.71
N GLN A 27 -4.34 13.84 -14.65
CA GLN A 27 -3.05 13.24 -14.31
C GLN A 27 -2.02 14.30 -13.86
N ARG A 28 -2.00 15.49 -14.48
CA ARG A 28 -1.15 16.60 -14.00
C ARG A 28 -1.52 17.04 -12.58
N LEU A 29 -2.81 17.13 -12.25
CA LEU A 29 -3.28 17.45 -10.91
C LEU A 29 -2.86 16.39 -9.89
N LEU A 30 -2.96 15.10 -10.22
CA LEU A 30 -2.50 14.01 -9.36
C LEU A 30 -0.98 14.03 -9.17
N THR A 31 -0.22 14.26 -10.25
CA THR A 31 1.24 14.39 -10.19
C THR A 31 1.66 15.58 -9.32
N ALA A 32 1.00 16.72 -9.46
CA ALA A 32 1.22 17.91 -8.64
C ALA A 32 0.91 17.64 -7.16
N THR A 33 -0.22 16.97 -6.87
CA THR A 33 -0.59 16.59 -5.50
C THR A 33 0.47 15.68 -4.88
N ARG A 34 0.92 14.64 -5.60
CA ARG A 34 1.98 13.73 -5.13
C ARG A 34 3.28 14.46 -4.82
N ARG A 35 3.70 15.38 -5.71
CA ARG A 35 4.92 16.16 -5.54
C ARG A 35 4.86 17.06 -4.30
N LEU A 36 3.76 17.79 -4.13
CA LEU A 36 3.58 18.67 -2.99
C LEU A 36 3.51 17.90 -1.66
N LEU A 37 2.94 16.69 -1.65
CA LEU A 37 2.93 15.80 -0.48
C LEU A 37 4.33 15.32 -0.07
N ALA A 38 5.28 15.27 -1.00
CA ALA A 38 6.67 14.92 -0.67
C ALA A 38 7.37 16.02 0.14
N ASP A 39 7.00 17.29 -0.10
CA ASP A 39 7.69 18.46 0.44
C ASP A 39 6.94 19.14 1.60
N ARG A 40 5.62 18.87 1.75
CA ARG A 40 4.74 19.57 2.69
C ARG A 40 3.82 18.61 3.44
N SER A 41 3.40 19.05 4.63
CA SER A 41 2.35 18.36 5.37
C SER A 41 1.02 18.40 4.59
N TYR A 42 0.28 17.31 4.60
CA TYR A 42 -1.06 17.23 4.02
C TYR A 42 -1.99 18.37 4.48
N ARG A 43 -1.90 18.75 5.76
CA ARG A 43 -2.72 19.84 6.36
C ARG A 43 -2.37 21.24 5.83
N GLU A 44 -1.21 21.40 5.22
CA GLU A 44 -0.73 22.66 4.63
C GLU A 44 -1.03 22.76 3.13
N LEU A 45 -1.54 21.68 2.52
CA LEU A 45 -1.88 21.69 1.11
C LEU A 45 -3.12 22.54 0.84
N ALA A 46 -3.00 23.43 -0.15
CA ALA A 46 -4.14 24.20 -0.66
C ALA A 46 -4.42 23.83 -2.12
N VAL A 47 -5.71 23.86 -2.52
CA VAL A 47 -6.10 23.63 -3.92
C VAL A 47 -5.41 24.61 -4.87
N LEU A 48 -5.16 25.85 -4.41
CA LEU A 48 -4.44 26.85 -5.20
C LEU A 48 -3.02 26.40 -5.53
N ASP A 49 -2.31 25.77 -4.57
CA ASP A 49 -0.94 25.29 -4.79
C ASP A 49 -0.90 24.12 -5.76
N ILE A 50 -1.83 23.18 -5.61
CA ILE A 50 -1.97 22.02 -6.52
C ILE A 50 -2.28 22.50 -7.94
N ALA A 51 -3.22 23.43 -8.09
CA ALA A 51 -3.60 23.97 -9.39
C ALA A 51 -2.43 24.71 -10.06
N ARG A 52 -1.69 25.53 -9.30
CA ARG A 52 -0.52 26.25 -9.78
C ARG A 52 0.58 25.29 -10.22
N GLU A 53 0.91 24.29 -9.41
CA GLU A 53 1.91 23.26 -9.73
C GLU A 53 1.53 22.44 -10.97
N ALA A 54 0.22 22.19 -11.16
CA ALA A 54 -0.31 21.48 -12.34
C ALA A 54 -0.44 22.36 -13.60
N GLY A 55 -0.12 23.65 -13.52
CA GLY A 55 -0.27 24.61 -14.63
C GLY A 55 -1.75 24.83 -15.02
N THR A 56 -2.64 24.95 -14.03
CA THR A 56 -4.08 25.14 -14.24
C THR A 56 -4.69 26.08 -13.20
N SER A 57 -6.04 26.22 -13.18
CA SER A 57 -6.77 27.04 -12.23
C SER A 57 -7.40 26.21 -11.12
N PRO A 58 -7.71 26.81 -9.95
CA PRO A 58 -8.52 26.15 -8.91
C PRO A 58 -9.88 25.68 -9.43
N ALA A 59 -10.52 26.43 -10.32
CA ALA A 59 -11.78 26.03 -10.96
C ALA A 59 -11.62 24.73 -11.75
N THR A 60 -10.48 24.56 -12.43
CA THR A 60 -10.17 23.31 -13.13
C THR A 60 -9.94 22.15 -12.16
N PHE A 61 -9.31 22.37 -11.01
CA PHE A 61 -9.17 21.33 -9.98
C PHE A 61 -10.54 20.80 -9.56
N TYR A 62 -11.51 21.70 -9.24
CA TYR A 62 -12.85 21.33 -8.81
C TYR A 62 -13.69 20.61 -9.88
N GLN A 63 -13.32 20.69 -11.15
CA GLN A 63 -13.92 19.87 -12.21
C GLN A 63 -13.58 18.38 -12.07
N TYR A 64 -12.42 18.04 -11.47
CA TYR A 64 -11.93 16.65 -11.35
C TYR A 64 -12.02 16.11 -9.93
N PHE A 65 -11.85 16.95 -8.93
CA PHE A 65 -11.79 16.57 -7.53
C PHE A 65 -12.61 17.54 -6.68
N ARG A 66 -13.47 16.99 -5.83
CA ARG A 66 -14.31 17.79 -4.94
C ARG A 66 -13.47 18.53 -3.88
N ASP A 67 -12.43 17.87 -3.40
CA ASP A 67 -11.54 18.31 -2.33
C ASP A 67 -10.15 17.65 -2.50
N ILE A 68 -9.20 18.04 -1.68
CA ILE A 68 -7.85 17.49 -1.67
C ILE A 68 -7.89 16.00 -1.30
N GLU A 69 -8.75 15.60 -0.37
CA GLU A 69 -8.98 14.22 0.03
C GLU A 69 -9.33 13.34 -1.15
N SER A 70 -10.20 13.81 -2.04
CA SER A 70 -10.59 13.09 -3.26
C SER A 70 -9.41 12.90 -4.22
N ALA A 71 -8.52 13.87 -4.33
CA ALA A 71 -7.30 13.75 -5.13
C ALA A 71 -6.31 12.75 -4.50
N VAL A 72 -6.15 12.78 -3.17
CA VAL A 72 -5.31 11.83 -2.44
C VAL A 72 -5.86 10.41 -2.52
N LEU A 73 -7.18 10.23 -2.39
CA LEU A 73 -7.83 8.92 -2.58
C LEU A 73 -7.57 8.37 -3.97
N ALA A 74 -7.68 9.21 -5.01
CA ALA A 74 -7.40 8.79 -6.38
C ALA A 74 -5.93 8.37 -6.57
N LEU A 75 -4.98 9.09 -5.98
CA LEU A 75 -3.56 8.70 -5.97
C LEU A 75 -3.34 7.35 -5.29
N ALA A 76 -3.99 7.16 -4.15
CA ALA A 76 -3.82 5.95 -3.38
C ALA A 76 -4.54 4.74 -4.01
N ASP A 77 -5.62 4.96 -4.76
CA ASP A 77 -6.25 3.93 -5.59
C ASP A 77 -5.32 3.50 -6.77
N GLU A 78 -4.65 4.47 -7.42
CA GLU A 78 -3.62 4.17 -8.44
C GLU A 78 -2.47 3.36 -7.83
N LEU A 79 -2.05 3.72 -6.62
CA LEU A 79 -1.02 3.00 -5.87
C LEU A 79 -1.47 1.57 -5.55
N ALA A 80 -2.69 1.37 -5.07
CA ALA A 80 -3.22 0.05 -4.74
C ALA A 80 -3.27 -0.87 -5.97
N ALA A 81 -3.66 -0.33 -7.13
CA ALA A 81 -3.67 -1.06 -8.39
C ALA A 81 -2.26 -1.47 -8.86
N ALA A 82 -1.26 -0.60 -8.65
CA ALA A 82 0.13 -0.88 -9.01
C ALA A 82 0.82 -1.88 -8.05
N HIS A 83 0.31 -2.07 -6.84
CA HIS A 83 0.96 -2.84 -5.77
C HIS A 83 0.34 -4.20 -5.45
N ALA A 84 -0.50 -4.73 -6.33
CA ALA A 84 -0.86 -6.17 -6.32
C ALA A 84 0.39 -7.10 -6.31
N GLN A 85 1.56 -6.56 -6.67
CA GLN A 85 2.85 -7.24 -6.73
C GLN A 85 3.35 -7.78 -5.36
N LEU A 86 2.94 -7.21 -4.22
CA LEU A 86 3.35 -7.75 -2.90
C LEU A 86 2.79 -9.16 -2.66
N GLY A 87 1.55 -9.43 -3.08
CA GLY A 87 0.98 -10.77 -3.03
C GLY A 87 1.69 -11.74 -3.96
N ASP A 88 2.14 -11.28 -5.13
CA ASP A 88 2.88 -12.10 -6.08
C ASP A 88 4.24 -12.54 -5.54
N VAL A 89 4.93 -11.69 -4.76
CA VAL A 89 6.17 -12.09 -4.06
C VAL A 89 5.93 -13.32 -3.18
N VAL A 90 4.76 -13.40 -2.54
CA VAL A 90 4.38 -14.53 -1.68
C VAL A 90 3.99 -15.76 -2.51
N ARG A 91 3.15 -15.59 -3.53
CA ARG A 91 2.62 -16.69 -4.36
C ARG A 91 3.69 -17.37 -5.21
N GLN A 92 4.62 -16.59 -5.76
CA GLN A 92 5.72 -17.11 -6.59
C GLN A 92 6.82 -17.77 -5.75
N ALA A 93 6.77 -17.61 -4.44
CA ALA A 93 7.79 -18.13 -3.55
C ALA A 93 7.61 -19.63 -3.25
N SER A 94 8.70 -20.36 -3.23
CA SER A 94 8.74 -21.68 -2.61
C SER A 94 8.95 -21.53 -1.10
N TRP A 95 7.93 -21.84 -0.31
CA TRP A 95 8.02 -21.85 1.16
C TRP A 95 8.61 -23.14 1.72
N ARG A 96 8.92 -24.13 0.87
CA ARG A 96 9.45 -25.43 1.29
C ARG A 96 10.94 -25.37 1.57
N GLY A 97 11.37 -26.03 2.65
CA GLY A 97 12.77 -26.18 3.00
C GLY A 97 13.49 -24.85 3.22
N ARG A 98 14.76 -24.80 2.82
CA ARG A 98 15.62 -23.61 2.98
C ARG A 98 15.21 -22.43 2.07
N GLN A 99 14.46 -22.68 1.02
CA GLN A 99 14.06 -21.65 0.04
C GLN A 99 12.99 -20.69 0.59
N GLY A 100 12.24 -21.06 1.61
CA GLY A 100 11.24 -20.21 2.22
C GLY A 100 11.82 -18.99 2.94
N TYR A 101 13.02 -19.08 3.48
CA TYR A 101 13.64 -17.95 4.18
C TYR A 101 14.01 -16.79 3.23
N PRO A 102 14.68 -17.00 2.11
CA PRO A 102 14.87 -15.95 1.10
C PRO A 102 13.58 -15.33 0.58
N ALA A 103 12.47 -16.08 0.56
CA ALA A 103 11.17 -15.53 0.19
C ALA A 103 10.67 -14.54 1.25
N ALA A 104 10.80 -14.90 2.53
CA ALA A 104 10.46 -13.99 3.63
C ALA A 104 11.34 -12.73 3.64
N GLU A 105 12.63 -12.85 3.31
CA GLU A 105 13.54 -11.70 3.18
C GLU A 105 13.14 -10.76 2.04
N ARG A 106 12.75 -11.32 0.89
CA ARG A 106 12.25 -10.53 -0.23
C ARG A 106 10.97 -9.79 0.14
N LEU A 107 10.04 -10.46 0.82
CA LEU A 107 8.79 -9.84 1.26
C LEU A 107 9.04 -8.69 2.25
N ALA A 108 9.88 -8.93 3.27
CA ALA A 108 10.25 -7.89 4.24
C ALA A 108 10.93 -6.70 3.56
N GLY A 109 11.85 -6.95 2.61
CA GLY A 109 12.49 -5.91 1.81
C GLY A 109 11.47 -5.12 0.97
N ALA A 110 10.57 -5.82 0.28
CA ALA A 110 9.54 -5.19 -0.55
C ALA A 110 8.60 -4.28 0.27
N PHE A 111 8.25 -4.66 1.51
CA PHE A 111 7.49 -3.79 2.41
C PHE A 111 8.27 -2.53 2.80
N LEU A 112 9.53 -2.68 3.22
CA LEU A 112 10.39 -1.55 3.60
C LEU A 112 10.58 -0.57 2.44
N ASP A 113 10.85 -1.09 1.23
CA ASP A 113 11.04 -0.27 0.03
C ASP A 113 9.75 0.44 -0.37
N PHE A 114 8.62 -0.27 -0.39
CA PHE A 114 7.32 0.29 -0.71
C PHE A 114 6.94 1.45 0.23
N TRP A 115 7.06 1.25 1.56
CA TRP A 115 6.76 2.31 2.52
C TRP A 115 7.71 3.50 2.39
N ARG A 116 8.99 3.26 2.14
CA ARG A 116 9.96 4.33 1.90
C ARG A 116 9.60 5.19 0.69
N GLU A 117 9.26 4.54 -0.43
CA GLU A 117 8.95 5.21 -1.69
C GLU A 117 7.62 5.95 -1.66
N GLN A 118 6.64 5.42 -0.93
CA GLN A 118 5.28 5.95 -0.89
C GLN A 118 4.94 6.65 0.43
N GLN A 119 5.94 6.88 1.27
CA GLN A 119 5.77 7.43 2.62
C GLN A 119 4.88 8.68 2.69
N PRO A 120 5.03 9.70 1.82
CA PRO A 120 4.20 10.90 1.91
C PRO A 120 2.71 10.60 1.73
N LEU A 121 2.36 9.73 0.78
CA LEU A 121 0.99 9.35 0.51
C LEU A 121 0.43 8.42 1.60
N LEU A 122 1.19 7.42 2.02
CA LEU A 122 0.77 6.46 3.04
C LEU A 122 0.55 7.12 4.41
N ARG A 123 1.33 8.14 4.77
CA ARG A 123 1.10 8.96 5.97
C ARG A 123 -0.28 9.60 5.97
N VAL A 124 -0.75 10.11 4.82
CA VAL A 124 -2.10 10.69 4.71
C VAL A 124 -3.16 9.61 4.84
N VAL A 125 -2.95 8.45 4.21
CA VAL A 125 -3.88 7.30 4.31
C VAL A 125 -4.00 6.84 5.76
N ASP A 126 -2.90 6.70 6.48
CA ASP A 126 -2.89 6.25 7.87
C ASP A 126 -3.53 7.31 8.80
N LEU A 127 -3.21 8.61 8.61
CA LEU A 127 -3.80 9.70 9.37
C LEU A 127 -5.31 9.76 9.19
N ALA A 128 -5.79 9.80 7.95
CA ALA A 128 -7.22 9.88 7.67
C ALA A 128 -7.98 8.62 8.14
N THR A 129 -7.34 7.45 8.06
CA THR A 129 -7.88 6.20 8.63
C THR A 129 -8.02 6.28 10.16
N ALA A 130 -7.02 6.84 10.85
CA ALA A 130 -7.02 7.01 12.29
C ALA A 130 -8.07 8.06 12.75
N GLU A 131 -8.30 9.10 11.95
CA GLU A 131 -9.36 10.11 12.14
C GLU A 131 -10.76 9.56 11.83
N GLY A 132 -10.88 8.33 11.33
CA GLY A 132 -12.15 7.62 11.13
C GLY A 132 -12.77 7.76 9.73
N ASP A 133 -12.04 8.29 8.75
CA ASP A 133 -12.54 8.36 7.37
C ASP A 133 -12.67 6.95 6.76
N GLN A 134 -13.92 6.55 6.50
CA GLN A 134 -14.24 5.21 6.01
C GLN A 134 -13.70 4.94 4.59
N ARG A 135 -13.55 5.99 3.77
CA ARG A 135 -13.01 5.87 2.40
C ARG A 135 -11.54 5.44 2.46
N PHE A 136 -10.74 6.08 3.32
CA PHE A 136 -9.33 5.76 3.52
C PHE A 136 -9.15 4.41 4.21
N ARG A 137 -10.04 4.05 5.15
CA ARG A 137 -10.06 2.71 5.77
C ARG A 137 -10.31 1.62 4.73
N ALA A 138 -11.31 1.78 3.86
CA ALA A 138 -11.61 0.84 2.78
C ALA A 138 -10.44 0.71 1.79
N LEU A 139 -9.81 1.84 1.45
CA LEU A 139 -8.62 1.88 0.60
C LEU A 139 -7.46 1.10 1.23
N ARG A 140 -7.14 1.37 2.51
CA ARG A 140 -6.07 0.67 3.23
C ARG A 140 -6.32 -0.83 3.28
N THR A 141 -7.55 -1.25 3.47
CA THR A 141 -7.94 -2.65 3.40
C THR A 141 -7.67 -3.23 2.01
N ARG A 142 -8.08 -2.56 0.93
CA ARG A 142 -7.83 -3.04 -0.44
C ARG A 142 -6.34 -3.13 -0.75
N LEU A 143 -5.55 -2.14 -0.33
CA LEU A 143 -4.10 -2.10 -0.54
C LEU A 143 -3.39 -3.34 0.05
N LEU A 144 -3.82 -3.80 1.21
CA LEU A 144 -3.17 -4.88 1.95
C LEU A 144 -3.85 -6.25 1.78
N ASN A 145 -5.07 -6.29 1.21
CA ASN A 145 -5.88 -7.50 1.15
C ASN A 145 -5.19 -8.61 0.35
N ASP A 146 -4.60 -8.29 -0.79
CA ASP A 146 -4.00 -9.28 -1.69
C ASP A 146 -2.84 -10.03 -1.03
N VAL A 147 -1.91 -9.31 -0.42
CA VAL A 147 -0.77 -9.91 0.30
C VAL A 147 -1.21 -10.64 1.56
N THR A 148 -2.29 -10.20 2.22
CA THR A 148 -2.88 -10.89 3.38
C THR A 148 -3.42 -12.26 2.97
N LEU A 149 -4.18 -12.31 1.88
CA LEU A 149 -4.70 -13.56 1.33
C LEU A 149 -3.56 -14.48 0.86
N ALA A 150 -2.57 -13.95 0.15
CA ALA A 150 -1.43 -14.74 -0.31
C ALA A 150 -0.65 -15.38 0.85
N LEU A 151 -0.45 -14.66 1.96
CA LEU A 151 0.18 -15.23 3.16
C LEU A 151 -0.69 -16.27 3.83
N ALA A 152 -2.00 -16.05 3.94
CA ALA A 152 -2.92 -17.03 4.48
C ALA A 152 -2.94 -18.33 3.65
N GLU A 153 -2.96 -18.21 2.32
CA GLU A 153 -2.83 -19.34 1.37
C GLU A 153 -1.51 -20.09 1.57
N ALA A 154 -0.41 -19.37 1.69
CA ALA A 154 0.91 -19.97 1.94
C ALA A 154 0.93 -20.78 3.26
N VAL A 155 0.33 -20.25 4.33
CA VAL A 155 0.17 -20.94 5.61
C VAL A 155 -0.66 -22.20 5.45
N THR A 156 -1.81 -22.12 4.74
CA THR A 156 -2.69 -23.25 4.47
C THR A 156 -1.96 -24.38 3.74
N VAL A 157 -1.33 -24.04 2.61
CA VAL A 157 -0.58 -25.01 1.78
C VAL A 157 0.57 -25.64 2.55
N TYR A 158 1.29 -24.85 3.33
CA TYR A 158 2.43 -25.35 4.10
C TYR A 158 1.99 -26.33 5.22
N ARG A 159 0.83 -26.11 5.81
CA ARG A 159 0.23 -27.01 6.82
C ARG A 159 -0.46 -28.24 6.22
N GLY A 160 -0.40 -28.42 4.90
CA GLY A 160 -0.98 -29.56 4.18
C GLY A 160 -2.46 -29.41 3.83
N GLY A 161 -3.02 -28.20 3.95
CA GLY A 161 -4.37 -27.89 3.49
C GLY A 161 -4.44 -27.69 1.98
N ASN A 162 -5.55 -28.08 1.36
CA ASN A 162 -5.80 -27.98 -0.08
C ASN A 162 -7.01 -27.09 -0.42
N GLY A 163 -7.61 -26.44 0.59
CA GLY A 163 -8.77 -25.57 0.44
C GLY A 163 -8.45 -24.09 0.65
N PRO A 164 -9.47 -23.23 0.65
CA PRO A 164 -9.31 -21.82 1.00
C PRO A 164 -8.85 -21.68 2.45
N PRO A 165 -8.13 -20.59 2.78
CA PRO A 165 -7.67 -20.32 4.14
C PRO A 165 -8.84 -20.28 5.14
N GLY A 166 -8.67 -20.91 6.28
CA GLY A 166 -9.56 -20.78 7.41
C GLY A 166 -9.32 -19.49 8.19
N SER A 167 -10.10 -19.27 9.24
CA SER A 167 -10.00 -18.06 10.09
C SER A 167 -8.64 -17.93 10.77
N ALA A 168 -8.03 -19.03 11.17
CA ALA A 168 -6.71 -19.03 11.82
C ALA A 168 -5.59 -18.63 10.85
N GLU A 169 -5.64 -19.11 9.60
CA GLU A 169 -4.68 -18.77 8.56
C GLU A 169 -4.85 -17.31 8.12
N LEU A 170 -6.09 -16.85 7.96
CA LEU A 170 -6.40 -15.44 7.67
C LEU A 170 -5.92 -14.52 8.80
N ALA A 171 -6.15 -14.89 10.06
CA ALA A 171 -5.64 -14.12 11.21
C ALA A 171 -4.12 -14.07 11.23
N THR A 172 -3.45 -15.19 10.90
CA THR A 172 -1.98 -15.22 10.79
C THR A 172 -1.50 -14.27 9.68
N GLY A 173 -2.08 -14.34 8.48
CA GLY A 173 -1.74 -13.46 7.36
C GLY A 173 -1.96 -11.99 7.71
N ALA A 174 -3.11 -11.65 8.30
CA ALA A 174 -3.44 -10.28 8.72
C ALA A 174 -2.48 -9.74 9.78
N THR A 175 -2.10 -10.57 10.76
CA THR A 175 -1.12 -10.20 11.81
C THR A 175 0.24 -9.91 11.20
N LEU A 176 0.73 -10.78 10.29
CA LEU A 176 2.00 -10.60 9.61
C LEU A 176 2.01 -9.31 8.78
N VAL A 177 0.96 -9.06 8.00
CA VAL A 177 0.85 -7.83 7.19
C VAL A 177 0.78 -6.59 8.09
N SER A 178 0.07 -6.65 9.20
CA SER A 178 0.02 -5.55 10.17
C SER A 178 1.40 -5.24 10.77
N MET A 179 2.15 -6.27 11.15
CA MET A 179 3.53 -6.12 11.63
C MET A 179 4.43 -5.53 10.55
N LEU A 180 4.42 -6.10 9.33
CA LEU A 180 5.24 -5.63 8.22
C LEU A 180 4.96 -4.16 7.88
N SER A 181 3.68 -3.80 7.79
CA SER A 181 3.24 -2.43 7.52
C SER A 181 3.68 -1.46 8.63
N HIS A 182 3.44 -1.84 9.89
CA HIS A 182 3.74 -0.97 11.03
C HIS A 182 5.24 -0.71 11.19
N VAL A 183 6.05 -1.76 11.14
CA VAL A 183 7.52 -1.63 11.21
C VAL A 183 8.05 -0.76 10.07
N SER A 184 7.54 -0.97 8.84
CA SER A 184 7.95 -0.18 7.67
C SER A 184 7.54 1.29 7.78
N ALA A 185 6.34 1.57 8.28
CA ALA A 185 5.82 2.93 8.46
C ALA A 185 6.59 3.71 9.54
N HIS A 186 7.08 3.03 10.58
CA HIS A 186 7.76 3.63 11.73
C HIS A 186 9.28 3.39 11.73
N ARG A 187 9.84 2.98 10.59
CA ARG A 187 11.27 2.68 10.44
C ARG A 187 12.16 3.80 10.95
N ASP A 188 11.86 5.06 10.60
CA ASP A 188 12.69 6.21 10.97
C ASP A 188 12.82 6.35 12.51
N GLY A 189 11.74 6.05 13.27
CA GLY A 189 11.76 6.03 14.73
C GLY A 189 12.59 4.88 15.29
N LEU A 190 12.56 3.72 14.64
CA LEU A 190 13.36 2.56 15.03
C LEU A 190 14.85 2.77 14.72
N GLU A 191 15.17 3.40 13.60
CA GLU A 191 16.54 3.81 13.23
C GLU A 191 17.10 4.84 14.21
N ALA A 192 16.28 5.74 14.74
CA ALA A 192 16.68 6.68 15.79
C ALA A 192 17.09 5.99 17.10
N TRP A 193 16.65 4.75 17.33
CA TRP A 193 17.12 3.88 18.44
C TRP A 193 18.43 3.14 18.12
N GLY A 194 19.00 3.36 16.94
CA GLY A 194 20.24 2.72 16.51
C GLY A 194 20.04 1.38 15.80
N LEU A 195 18.80 1.02 15.44
CA LEU A 195 18.54 -0.22 14.69
C LEU A 195 18.81 0.02 13.20
N ALA A 196 19.62 -0.82 12.59
CA ALA A 196 19.84 -0.74 11.14
C ALA A 196 18.64 -1.31 10.37
N THR A 197 18.30 -0.72 9.22
CA THR A 197 17.25 -1.25 8.32
C THR A 197 17.47 -2.73 7.98
N ALA A 198 18.73 -3.17 7.86
CA ALA A 198 19.08 -4.57 7.60
C ALA A 198 18.65 -5.50 8.75
N ASP A 199 18.79 -5.04 10.00
CA ASP A 199 18.36 -5.80 11.18
C ASP A 199 16.85 -5.91 11.24
N LEU A 200 16.14 -4.82 10.97
CA LEU A 200 14.67 -4.80 10.88
C LEU A 200 14.19 -5.78 9.80
N ARG A 201 14.78 -5.74 8.61
CA ARG A 201 14.48 -6.67 7.51
C ARG A 201 14.67 -8.12 7.93
N THR A 202 15.79 -8.43 8.56
CA THR A 202 16.11 -9.78 9.04
C THR A 202 15.13 -10.24 10.11
N ALA A 203 14.79 -9.39 11.09
CA ALA A 203 13.84 -9.72 12.13
C ALA A 203 12.44 -9.99 11.55
N MET A 204 11.96 -9.13 10.67
CA MET A 204 10.68 -9.30 9.97
C MET A 204 10.65 -10.61 9.17
N ALA A 205 11.70 -10.89 8.40
CA ALA A 205 11.82 -12.11 7.62
C ALA A 205 11.80 -13.38 8.50
N ARG A 206 12.45 -13.35 9.65
CA ARG A 206 12.45 -14.48 10.62
C ARG A 206 11.07 -14.76 11.17
N ILE A 207 10.32 -13.70 11.53
CA ILE A 207 8.95 -13.82 12.03
C ILE A 207 8.02 -14.35 10.95
N VAL A 208 8.08 -13.80 9.73
CA VAL A 208 7.28 -14.28 8.59
C VAL A 208 7.56 -15.75 8.31
N TYR A 209 8.84 -16.12 8.16
CA TYR A 209 9.23 -17.50 7.88
C TYR A 209 8.72 -18.46 8.94
N TRP A 210 8.92 -18.14 10.22
CA TRP A 210 8.46 -18.99 11.31
C TRP A 210 6.94 -19.13 11.33
N SER A 211 6.21 -18.03 11.18
CA SER A 211 4.75 -18.03 11.22
C SER A 211 4.14 -18.83 10.06
N VAL A 212 4.72 -18.73 8.86
CA VAL A 212 4.26 -19.49 7.68
C VAL A 212 4.64 -20.97 7.80
N THR A 213 5.88 -21.27 8.22
CA THR A 213 6.40 -22.63 8.12
C THR A 213 6.40 -23.44 9.42
N GLY A 214 6.22 -22.78 10.56
CA GLY A 214 6.40 -23.41 11.89
C GLY A 214 7.84 -23.86 12.17
N ARG A 215 8.80 -23.56 11.29
CA ARG A 215 10.21 -23.99 11.40
C ARG A 215 11.08 -22.86 11.93
N ARG A 216 12.10 -23.24 12.69
CA ARG A 216 13.10 -22.29 13.16
C ARG A 216 13.82 -21.63 11.96
N PRO A 217 13.92 -20.29 11.90
CA PRO A 217 14.71 -19.60 10.89
C PRO A 217 16.18 -20.06 10.90
N PRO A 218 16.88 -20.00 9.76
CA PRO A 218 18.33 -20.25 9.72
C PRO A 218 19.05 -19.35 10.74
N ALA A 219 20.14 -19.88 11.31
CA ALA A 219 21.07 -19.04 12.05
C ALA A 219 21.66 -18.03 11.06
N GLY A 220 21.65 -16.74 11.41
CA GLY A 220 22.29 -15.68 10.62
C GLY A 220 23.78 -15.77 10.74
#